data_9fd3c775f5155cd5b72779c7c6e3589e
#
_entry.id   9fd3c775f5155cd5b72779c7c6e3589e
#
_cell.length_a   1.000
_cell.length_b   1.000
_cell.length_c   1.000
_cell.angle_alpha   90.00
_cell.angle_beta   90.00
_cell.angle_gamma   90.00
#
_symmetry.space_group_name_H-M   'P 1'
#
loop_
_entity.id
_entity.type
_entity.pdbx_description
1 polymer ?
#
loop_
_entity_poly.entity_id
_entity_poly.type
_entity_poly.pdbx_seq_one_letter_code
_entity_poly.pdbx_strand_id
1 'polypeptide(L)'
;MPDVQIIDRGRGPEIAGTRITVYHIWEFYRAGDNRDDIALSFGLSSRQVQAAIDYIEAHHQEVEQQYAKIDRAIRQGNPEWVEQRLRRNREKLHRRLHEQRKQPS
;
A
#
# COMPACT_ATOMS: atom_id res chain seq x y z
N MET A 1 -16.52 -4.16 -18.99
CA MET A 1 -15.91 -3.20 -18.06
C MET A 1 -14.43 -3.09 -18.32
N PRO A 2 -13.88 -1.90 -18.31
CA PRO A 2 -12.44 -1.77 -18.44
C PRO A 2 -11.76 -2.40 -17.22
N ASP A 3 -10.71 -3.13 -17.48
CA ASP A 3 -9.89 -3.68 -16.39
C ASP A 3 -9.18 -2.56 -15.65
N VAL A 4 -8.89 -2.81 -14.39
CA VAL A 4 -8.12 -1.88 -13.58
C VAL A 4 -6.71 -1.79 -14.17
N GLN A 5 -6.25 -0.56 -14.43
CA GLN A 5 -4.94 -0.32 -15.01
C GLN A 5 -3.97 0.22 -13.98
N ILE A 6 -2.72 -0.22 -14.10
CA ILE A 6 -1.61 0.36 -13.36
C ILE A 6 -0.89 1.31 -14.31
N ILE A 7 -0.83 2.58 -13.95
CA ILE A 7 -0.23 3.63 -14.79
C ILE A 7 0.86 4.35 -14.00
N ASP A 8 1.77 5.00 -14.71
CA ASP A 8 2.83 5.78 -14.10
C ASP A 8 2.74 7.24 -14.58
N ARG A 9 2.48 8.14 -13.64
CA ARG A 9 2.41 9.59 -13.91
C ARG A 9 3.64 10.32 -13.40
N GLY A 10 4.72 9.60 -13.09
CA GLY A 10 5.95 10.16 -12.56
C GLY A 10 6.18 9.89 -11.09
N ARG A 11 5.20 9.33 -10.40
CA ARG A 11 5.32 8.93 -8.99
C ARG A 11 5.60 7.45 -8.80
N GLY A 12 5.74 6.73 -9.90
CA GLY A 12 5.79 5.28 -9.91
C GLY A 12 4.44 4.69 -10.27
N PRO A 13 4.39 3.34 -10.38
CA PRO A 13 3.15 2.67 -10.78
C PRO A 13 2.03 2.94 -9.78
N GLU A 14 0.90 3.39 -10.27
CA GLU A 14 -0.26 3.69 -9.43
C GLU A 14 -1.53 3.10 -10.03
N ILE A 15 -2.54 2.91 -9.19
CA ILE A 15 -3.85 2.44 -9.63
C ILE A 15 -4.55 3.60 -10.34
N ALA A 16 -4.91 3.40 -11.61
CA ALA A 16 -5.54 4.43 -12.44
C ALA A 16 -6.81 4.96 -11.75
N GLY A 17 -6.98 6.28 -11.79
CA GLY A 17 -8.12 6.94 -11.16
C GLY A 17 -7.96 7.18 -9.66
N THR A 18 -6.83 6.80 -9.09
CA THR A 18 -6.50 7.04 -7.68
C THR A 18 -5.12 7.68 -7.60
N ARG A 19 -4.72 8.11 -6.42
CA ARG A 19 -3.34 8.57 -6.16
C ARG A 19 -2.55 7.53 -5.37
N ILE A 20 -3.04 6.30 -5.36
CA ILE A 20 -2.46 5.22 -4.57
C ILE A 20 -1.50 4.45 -5.44
N THR A 21 -0.23 4.42 -5.06
CA THR A 21 0.80 3.67 -5.78
C THR A 21 0.84 2.22 -5.31
N VAL A 22 1.49 1.38 -6.11
CA VAL A 22 1.71 -0.01 -5.72
C VAL A 22 2.60 -0.11 -4.47
N TYR A 23 3.40 0.91 -4.18
CA TYR A 23 4.26 0.94 -2.99
C TYR A 23 3.44 1.05 -1.71
N HIS A 24 2.33 1.78 -1.73
CA HIS A 24 1.39 1.83 -0.61
C HIS A 24 0.78 0.46 -0.36
N ILE A 25 0.38 -0.22 -1.43
CA ILE A 25 -0.19 -1.56 -1.34
C ILE A 25 0.86 -2.56 -0.87
N TRP A 26 2.08 -2.47 -1.40
CA TRP A 26 3.20 -3.34 -1.04
C TRP A 26 3.46 -3.34 0.46
N GLU A 27 3.40 -2.17 1.07
CA GLU A 27 3.67 -2.01 2.49
C GLU A 27 2.75 -2.89 3.36
N PHE A 28 1.47 -2.91 3.02
CA PHE A 28 0.49 -3.74 3.72
C PHE A 28 0.59 -5.21 3.30
N TYR A 29 0.81 -5.44 2.03
CA TYR A 29 0.90 -6.78 1.49
C TYR A 29 2.07 -7.55 2.09
N ARG A 30 3.23 -6.94 2.18
CA ARG A 30 4.41 -7.59 2.77
C ARG A 30 4.26 -7.81 4.27
N ALA A 31 3.40 -7.05 4.93
CA ALA A 31 3.09 -7.21 6.35
C ALA A 31 2.13 -8.36 6.62
N GLY A 32 1.61 -9.00 5.57
CA GLY A 32 0.73 -10.15 5.68
C GLY A 32 -0.75 -9.86 5.54
N ASP A 33 -1.12 -8.62 5.23
CA ASP A 33 -2.52 -8.27 5.05
C ASP A 33 -3.03 -8.86 3.73
N ASN A 34 -4.26 -9.34 3.76
CA ASN A 34 -4.88 -9.88 2.56
C ASN A 34 -5.49 -8.77 1.70
N ARG A 35 -5.86 -9.13 0.47
CA ARG A 35 -6.40 -8.22 -0.52
C ARG A 35 -7.60 -7.42 0.01
N ASP A 36 -8.54 -8.10 0.63
CA ASP A 36 -9.77 -7.48 1.07
C ASP A 36 -9.54 -6.49 2.21
N ASP A 37 -8.63 -6.80 3.11
CA ASP A 37 -8.26 -5.89 4.19
C ASP A 37 -7.55 -4.64 3.66
N ILE A 38 -6.67 -4.83 2.68
CA ILE A 38 -5.98 -3.71 2.05
C ILE A 38 -7.00 -2.81 1.32
N ALA A 39 -7.93 -3.42 0.60
CA ALA A 39 -8.99 -2.68 -0.08
C ALA A 39 -9.79 -1.83 0.88
N LEU A 40 -10.13 -2.39 2.02
CA LEU A 40 -10.88 -1.68 3.05
C LEU A 40 -10.07 -0.50 3.61
N SER A 41 -8.77 -0.69 3.83
CA SER A 41 -7.90 0.36 4.36
C SER A 41 -7.80 1.59 3.44
N PHE A 42 -7.80 1.36 2.15
CA PHE A 42 -7.61 2.43 1.16
C PHE A 42 -8.90 2.90 0.51
N GLY A 43 -10.03 2.28 0.85
CA GLY A 43 -11.29 2.61 0.19
C GLY A 43 -11.33 2.19 -1.27
N LEU A 44 -10.64 1.11 -1.60
CA LEU A 44 -10.55 0.57 -2.95
C LEU A 44 -11.41 -0.68 -3.09
N SER A 45 -11.68 -1.07 -4.33
CA SER A 45 -12.29 -2.37 -4.59
C SER A 45 -11.23 -3.47 -4.50
N SER A 46 -11.67 -4.70 -4.26
CA SER A 46 -10.77 -5.85 -4.27
C SER A 46 -10.07 -6.03 -5.62
N ARG A 47 -10.75 -5.67 -6.71
CA ARG A 47 -10.18 -5.70 -8.04
C ARG A 47 -9.02 -4.76 -8.22
N GLN A 48 -9.15 -3.53 -7.70
CA GLN A 48 -8.08 -2.55 -7.75
C GLN A 48 -6.86 -3.02 -6.98
N VAL A 49 -7.06 -3.56 -5.79
CA VAL A 49 -5.96 -4.08 -4.99
C VAL A 49 -5.35 -5.31 -5.65
N GLN A 50 -6.17 -6.19 -6.22
CA GLN A 50 -5.66 -7.37 -6.92
C GLN A 50 -4.76 -6.98 -8.10
N ALA A 51 -5.15 -5.96 -8.86
CA ALA A 51 -4.33 -5.47 -9.97
C ALA A 51 -2.97 -4.98 -9.47
N ALA A 52 -2.95 -4.28 -8.34
CA ALA A 52 -1.70 -3.83 -7.72
C ALA A 52 -0.85 -5.00 -7.25
N ILE A 53 -1.47 -5.99 -6.62
CA ILE A 53 -0.78 -7.21 -6.17
C ILE A 53 -0.19 -7.97 -7.35
N ASP A 54 -0.95 -8.12 -8.43
CA ASP A 54 -0.48 -8.79 -9.63
C ASP A 54 0.74 -8.07 -10.22
N TYR A 55 0.70 -6.74 -10.25
CA TYR A 55 1.84 -5.93 -10.67
C TYR A 55 3.06 -6.17 -9.77
N ILE A 56 2.84 -6.15 -8.46
CA ILE A 56 3.90 -6.37 -7.48
C ILE A 56 4.55 -7.73 -7.69
N GLU A 57 3.76 -8.77 -7.88
CA GLU A 57 4.29 -10.13 -8.08
C GLU A 57 5.04 -10.27 -9.40
N ALA A 58 4.56 -9.60 -10.45
CA ALA A 58 5.23 -9.62 -11.75
C ALA A 58 6.54 -8.82 -11.75
N HIS A 59 6.66 -7.81 -10.88
CA HIS A 59 7.81 -6.91 -10.82
C HIS A 59 8.41 -6.86 -9.41
N HIS A 60 8.42 -8.00 -8.73
CA HIS A 60 8.75 -8.08 -7.30
C HIS A 60 10.08 -7.42 -6.94
N GLN A 61 11.14 -7.72 -7.69
CA GLN A 61 12.46 -7.15 -7.42
C GLN A 61 12.48 -5.64 -7.61
N GLU A 62 11.86 -5.15 -8.68
CA GLU A 62 11.79 -3.72 -8.94
C GLU A 62 11.02 -2.98 -7.87
N VAL A 63 9.87 -3.52 -7.48
CA VAL A 63 9.03 -2.91 -6.45
C VAL A 63 9.79 -2.88 -5.12
N GLU A 64 10.41 -3.97 -4.74
CA GLU A 64 11.18 -4.06 -3.51
C GLU A 64 12.34 -3.07 -3.48
N GLN A 65 13.09 -2.97 -4.57
CA GLN A 65 14.22 -2.04 -4.67
C GLN A 65 13.76 -0.59 -4.65
N GLN A 66 12.71 -0.26 -5.38
CA GLN A 66 12.19 1.11 -5.41
C GLN A 66 11.57 1.49 -4.07
N TYR A 67 10.87 0.58 -3.42
CA TYR A 67 10.31 0.81 -2.09
C TYR A 67 11.43 1.09 -1.08
N ALA A 68 12.51 0.32 -1.13
CA ALA A 68 13.65 0.52 -0.24
C ALA A 68 14.27 1.91 -0.43
N LYS A 69 14.38 2.39 -1.66
CA LYS A 69 14.88 3.73 -1.95
C LYS A 69 13.96 4.82 -1.42
N ILE A 70 12.67 4.66 -1.62
CA ILE A 70 11.65 5.60 -1.14
C ILE A 70 11.67 5.66 0.38
N ASP A 71 11.68 4.51 1.02
CA ASP A 71 11.71 4.41 2.48
C ASP A 71 12.97 5.07 3.05
N ARG A 72 14.11 4.82 2.42
CA ARG A 72 15.39 5.44 2.83
C ARG A 72 15.35 6.95 2.66
N ALA A 73 14.83 7.44 1.53
CA ALA A 73 14.71 8.86 1.26
C ALA A 73 13.80 9.55 2.28
N ILE A 74 12.69 8.92 2.62
CA ILE A 74 11.76 9.44 3.64
C ILE A 74 12.45 9.51 4.99
N ARG A 75 13.17 8.46 5.38
CA ARG A 75 13.87 8.42 6.66
C ARG A 75 14.96 9.46 6.76
N GLN A 76 15.66 9.73 5.66
CA GLN A 76 16.74 10.70 5.62
C GLN A 76 16.24 12.14 5.46
N GLY A 77 15.13 12.32 4.76
CA GLY A 77 14.61 13.63 4.40
C GLY A 77 13.57 14.20 5.34
N ASN A 78 12.92 13.38 6.15
CA ASN A 78 11.86 13.83 7.04
C ASN A 78 12.35 14.02 8.46
N PRO A 79 11.86 15.09 9.15
CA PRO A 79 12.09 15.19 10.59
C PRO A 79 11.54 13.96 11.33
N GLU A 80 12.18 13.62 12.43
CA GLU A 80 11.83 12.45 13.21
C GLU A 80 10.34 12.43 13.62
N TRP A 81 9.78 13.60 13.95
CA TRP A 81 8.37 13.68 14.35
C TRP A 81 7.41 13.29 13.22
N VAL A 82 7.78 13.57 11.96
CA VAL A 82 6.97 13.16 10.80
C VAL A 82 6.97 11.65 10.66
N GLU A 83 8.14 11.04 10.78
CA GLU A 83 8.26 9.57 10.73
C GLU A 83 7.43 8.91 11.83
N GLN A 84 7.49 9.42 13.04
CA GLN A 84 6.71 8.90 14.16
C GLN A 84 5.21 9.00 13.89
N ARG A 85 4.78 10.11 13.30
CA ARG A 85 3.37 10.31 12.96
C ARG A 85 2.89 9.34 11.90
N LEU A 86 3.69 9.12 10.87
CA LEU A 86 3.37 8.16 9.81
C LEU A 86 3.31 6.74 10.38
N ARG A 87 4.25 6.39 11.24
CA ARG A 87 4.28 5.08 11.89
C ARG A 87 3.03 4.86 12.75
N ARG A 88 2.62 5.86 13.53
CA ARG A 88 1.40 5.78 14.35
C ARG A 88 0.16 5.58 13.49
N ASN A 89 0.09 6.27 12.36
CA ASN A 89 -1.05 6.13 11.46
C ASN A 89 -1.13 4.72 10.89
N ARG A 90 0.00 4.12 10.52
CA ARG A 90 0.05 2.73 10.06
C ARG A 90 -0.41 1.77 11.16
N GLU A 91 0.11 1.94 12.36
CA GLU A 91 -0.26 1.11 13.50
C GLU A 91 -1.75 1.20 13.80
N LYS A 92 -2.32 2.41 13.72
CA LYS A 92 -3.76 2.59 13.93
C LYS A 92 -4.58 1.86 12.88
N LEU A 93 -4.18 1.91 11.62
CA LEU A 93 -4.86 1.21 10.55
C LEU A 93 -4.80 -0.31 10.76
N HIS A 94 -3.63 -0.82 11.06
CA HIS A 94 -3.44 -2.25 11.32
C HIS A 94 -4.25 -2.71 12.54
N ARG A 95 -4.22 -1.92 13.60
CA ARG A 95 -4.98 -2.22 14.82
C ARG A 95 -6.48 -2.22 14.55
N ARG A 96 -6.98 -1.25 13.78
CA ARG A 96 -8.39 -1.15 13.43
C ARG A 96 -8.85 -2.36 12.62
N LEU A 97 -8.05 -2.78 11.63
CA LEU A 97 -8.34 -3.96 10.85
C LEU A 97 -8.34 -5.23 11.70
N HIS A 98 -7.38 -5.33 12.62
CA HIS A 98 -7.26 -6.46 13.50
C HIS A 98 -8.46 -6.55 14.46
N GLU A 99 -8.92 -5.43 14.99
CA GLU A 99 -10.10 -5.37 15.84
C GLU A 99 -11.36 -5.79 15.08
N GLN A 100 -11.52 -5.36 13.84
CA GLN A 100 -12.64 -5.76 13.00
C GLN A 100 -12.67 -7.27 12.78
N ARG A 101 -11.52 -7.90 12.61
CA ARG A 101 -11.43 -9.35 12.46
C ARG A 101 -11.82 -10.10 13.73
N LYS A 102 -11.58 -9.52 14.89
CA LYS A 102 -11.85 -10.15 16.18
C LYS A 102 -13.31 -10.00 16.61
N GLN A 103 -14.04 -9.07 16.05
CA GLN A 103 -15.43 -8.89 16.43
C GLN A 103 -16.27 -10.05 15.88
N PRO A 104 -17.01 -10.73 16.76
CA PRO A 104 -17.94 -11.76 16.30
C PRO A 104 -19.02 -11.10 15.46
N SER A 105 -19.20 -11.64 14.28
CA SER A 105 -20.24 -11.17 13.37
C SER A 105 -21.64 -11.49 13.90
#